data_ba3b70d8afedbe52c7050d83edc3361f
#
_entry.id   ba3b70d8afedbe52c7050d83edc3361f
#
_cell.length_a   1.000
_cell.length_b   1.000
_cell.length_c   1.000
_cell.angle_alpha   90.00
_cell.angle_beta   90.00
_cell.angle_gamma   90.00
#
_symmetry.space_group_name_H-M   'P 1'
#
loop_
_entity.id
_entity.type
_entity.pdbx_description
1 polymer ?
#
loop_
_entity_poly.entity_id
_entity_poly.type
_entity_poly.pdbx_seq_one_letter_code
_entity_poly.pdbx_strand_id
1 'polypeptide(L)'
;MKTTVSYTEISDWTGKRFHIAPVLKRVDEKSLEVSFKPGRFIPTVKVTFKVEAMRKDVVCLSYDCSTAVSLLIRGVVEHLQNKMPHGIEVKPDDKRVNAYLDRIDKLKNALDYVAPTDLTFTDEEVCLSFALL
;
A
#
# COMPACT_ATOMS: atom_id res chain seq x y z
N MET A 1 -15.44 -0.66 -14.55
CA MET A 1 -14.49 0.46 -14.66
C MET A 1 -13.23 0.15 -13.87
N LYS A 2 -12.12 0.69 -14.29
CA LYS A 2 -10.87 0.54 -13.55
C LYS A 2 -10.01 1.80 -13.67
N THR A 3 -9.18 2.02 -12.67
CA THR A 3 -8.14 3.05 -12.69
C THR A 3 -6.79 2.39 -12.48
N THR A 4 -5.76 2.97 -13.08
CA THR A 4 -4.40 2.44 -12.98
C THR A 4 -3.44 3.52 -12.51
N VAL A 5 -2.44 3.11 -11.74
CA VAL A 5 -1.35 3.98 -11.32
C VAL A 5 -0.06 3.23 -11.60
N SER A 6 0.86 3.85 -12.34
CA SER A 6 2.13 3.21 -12.65
C SER A 6 3.04 3.16 -11.42
N TYR A 7 3.94 2.18 -11.38
CA TYR A 7 4.93 2.08 -10.32
C TYR A 7 5.87 3.28 -10.30
N THR A 8 6.15 3.83 -11.47
CA THR A 8 6.97 5.05 -11.59
C THR A 8 6.29 6.23 -10.91
N GLU A 9 4.98 6.42 -11.13
CA GLU A 9 4.21 7.48 -10.48
C GLU A 9 4.21 7.34 -8.96
N ILE A 10 4.02 6.11 -8.46
CA ILE A 10 4.04 5.83 -7.02
C ILE A 10 5.42 6.13 -6.43
N SER A 11 6.48 5.66 -7.10
CA SER A 11 7.85 5.89 -6.67
C SER A 11 8.21 7.37 -6.63
N ASP A 12 7.83 8.12 -7.68
CA ASP A 12 8.08 9.56 -7.75
C ASP A 12 7.33 10.33 -6.67
N TRP A 13 6.05 9.98 -6.46
CA TRP A 13 5.23 10.60 -5.42
C TRP A 13 5.83 10.36 -4.03
N THR A 14 6.22 9.12 -3.73
CA THR A 14 6.83 8.74 -2.46
C THR A 14 8.19 9.42 -2.27
N GLY A 15 8.98 9.49 -3.34
CA GLY A 15 10.28 10.16 -3.31
C GLY A 15 10.19 11.64 -2.98
N LYS A 16 9.19 12.32 -3.54
CA LYS A 16 8.97 13.76 -3.27
C LYS A 16 8.46 14.01 -1.86
N ARG A 17 7.62 13.12 -1.34
CA ARG A 17 6.94 13.32 -0.07
C ARG A 17 7.74 12.82 1.13
N PHE A 18 8.43 11.71 1.00
CA PHE A 18 9.15 11.06 2.09
C PHE A 18 10.65 10.95 1.86
N HIS A 19 11.15 11.43 0.73
CA HIS A 19 12.56 11.34 0.34
C HIS A 19 13.07 9.90 0.20
N ILE A 20 12.16 8.97 -0.07
CA ILE A 20 12.44 7.56 -0.29
C ILE A 20 11.76 7.16 -1.60
N ALA A 21 12.54 6.66 -2.57
CA ALA A 21 12.01 6.20 -3.84
C ALA A 21 11.98 4.67 -3.83
N PRO A 22 10.83 4.04 -3.56
CA PRO A 22 10.75 2.58 -3.55
C PRO A 22 10.82 2.01 -4.96
N VAL A 23 11.30 0.77 -5.06
CA VAL A 23 11.23 -0.03 -6.27
C VAL A 23 10.11 -1.02 -6.09
N LEU A 24 9.13 -0.98 -6.99
CA LEU A 24 7.97 -1.86 -6.93
C LEU A 24 8.09 -2.91 -8.03
N LYS A 25 7.88 -4.16 -7.65
CA LYS A 25 8.00 -5.30 -8.57
C LYS A 25 6.84 -6.27 -8.35
N ARG A 26 6.17 -6.62 -9.44
CA ARG A 26 5.11 -7.63 -9.39
C ARG A 26 5.68 -9.00 -9.02
N VAL A 27 5.06 -9.65 -8.06
CA VAL A 27 5.34 -11.05 -7.73
C VAL A 27 4.32 -11.93 -8.44
N ASP A 28 3.04 -11.61 -8.28
CA ASP A 28 1.94 -12.22 -9.03
C ASP A 28 0.78 -11.20 -9.11
N GLU A 29 -0.37 -11.64 -9.60
CA GLU A 29 -1.53 -10.78 -9.80
C GLU A 29 -2.01 -10.07 -8.52
N LYS A 30 -1.81 -10.69 -7.36
CA LYS A 30 -2.26 -10.18 -6.07
C LYS A 30 -1.12 -9.78 -5.13
N SER A 31 0.12 -9.92 -5.55
CA SER A 31 1.28 -9.70 -4.70
C SER A 31 2.29 -8.76 -5.34
N LEU A 32 2.79 -7.83 -4.56
CA LEU A 32 3.75 -6.80 -4.96
C LEU A 32 4.91 -6.75 -3.98
N GLU A 33 6.14 -6.78 -4.50
CA GLU A 33 7.33 -6.58 -3.70
C GLU A 33 7.73 -5.10 -3.73
N VAL A 34 7.91 -4.51 -2.56
CA VAL A 34 8.37 -3.14 -2.40
C VAL A 34 9.75 -3.17 -1.76
N SER A 35 10.73 -2.58 -2.42
CA SER A 35 12.10 -2.48 -1.94
C SER A 35 12.46 -1.02 -1.77
N PHE A 36 13.10 -0.67 -0.67
CA PHE A 36 13.58 0.70 -0.46
C PHE A 36 14.77 0.71 0.50
N LYS A 37 15.50 1.81 0.46
CA LYS A 37 16.65 2.04 1.33
C LYS A 37 16.31 3.20 2.24
N PRO A 38 15.98 2.94 3.53
CA PRO A 38 15.53 4.00 4.43
C PRO A 38 16.63 4.98 4.85
N GLY A 39 17.90 4.62 4.64
CA GLY A 39 19.01 5.52 4.96
C GLY A 39 20.31 5.04 4.36
N ARG A 40 21.33 5.90 4.41
CA ARG A 40 22.64 5.63 3.78
C ARG A 40 23.33 4.38 4.33
N PHE A 41 23.18 4.13 5.62
CA PHE A 41 23.85 3.03 6.32
C PHE A 41 22.92 1.85 6.63
N ILE A 42 21.67 1.93 6.24
CA ILE A 42 20.68 0.88 6.49
C ILE A 42 20.56 0.03 5.22
N PRO A 43 20.61 -1.33 5.34
CA PRO A 43 20.45 -2.20 4.18
C PRO A 43 19.10 -2.00 3.49
N THR A 44 19.04 -2.41 2.24
CA THR A 44 17.79 -2.39 1.48
C THR A 44 16.72 -3.23 2.20
N VAL A 45 15.55 -2.64 2.40
CA VAL A 45 14.40 -3.28 3.03
C VAL A 45 13.49 -3.81 1.92
N LYS A 46 13.05 -5.06 2.05
CA LYS A 46 12.10 -5.68 1.12
C LYS A 46 10.87 -6.16 1.88
N VAL A 47 9.72 -5.77 1.39
CA VAL A 47 8.42 -6.17 1.94
C VAL A 47 7.54 -6.63 0.79
N THR A 48 6.92 -7.78 0.93
CA THR A 48 5.96 -8.30 -0.05
C THR A 48 4.55 -8.10 0.48
N PHE A 49 3.74 -7.36 -0.26
CA PHE A 49 2.33 -7.13 0.05
C PHE A 49 1.45 -8.05 -0.77
N LYS A 50 0.40 -8.56 -0.15
CA LYS A 50 -0.58 -9.41 -0.83
C LYS A 50 -1.98 -8.91 -0.54
N VAL A 51 -2.80 -8.79 -1.58
CA VAL A 51 -4.22 -8.45 -1.44
C VAL A 51 -4.96 -9.67 -0.92
N GLU A 52 -5.42 -9.62 0.32
CA GLU A 52 -6.13 -10.73 0.96
C GLU A 52 -7.64 -10.66 0.71
N ALA A 53 -8.20 -9.46 0.80
CA ALA A 53 -9.63 -9.27 0.61
C ALA A 53 -9.94 -7.83 0.26
N MET A 54 -11.02 -7.64 -0.45
CA MET A 54 -11.61 -6.33 -0.69
C MET A 54 -13.05 -6.40 -0.23
N ARG A 55 -13.40 -5.60 0.79
CA ARG A 55 -14.73 -5.59 1.38
C ARG A 55 -15.27 -4.19 1.29
N LYS A 56 -16.40 -4.03 0.63
CA LYS A 56 -17.09 -2.74 0.49
C LYS A 56 -16.12 -1.57 0.31
N ASP A 57 -15.72 -0.87 1.34
CA ASP A 57 -14.85 0.29 1.26
C ASP A 57 -13.45 0.04 1.86
N VAL A 58 -13.10 -1.22 2.10
CA VAL A 58 -11.85 -1.59 2.76
C VAL A 58 -11.06 -2.56 1.91
N VAL A 59 -9.77 -2.24 1.69
CA VAL A 59 -8.81 -3.16 1.08
C VAL A 59 -7.96 -3.73 2.19
N CYS A 60 -7.96 -5.06 2.33
CA CYS A 60 -7.18 -5.76 3.33
C CYS A 60 -5.95 -6.36 2.68
N LEU A 61 -4.78 -5.95 3.15
CA LEU A 61 -3.49 -6.44 2.68
C LEU A 61 -2.77 -7.18 3.79
N SER A 62 -2.06 -8.23 3.45
CA SER A 62 -1.05 -8.82 4.34
C SER A 62 0.33 -8.45 3.81
N TYR A 63 1.35 -8.50 4.68
CA TYR A 63 2.71 -8.33 4.22
C TYR A 63 3.63 -9.38 4.84
N ASP A 64 4.70 -9.68 4.12
CA ASP A 64 5.73 -10.60 4.55
C ASP A 64 7.09 -9.93 4.43
N CYS A 65 7.94 -10.16 5.44
CA CYS A 65 9.26 -9.57 5.51
C CYS A 65 10.11 -10.35 6.53
N SER A 66 11.42 -10.07 6.57
CA SER A 66 12.30 -10.67 7.57
C SER A 66 11.96 -10.18 8.98
N THR A 67 12.41 -10.90 10.00
CA THR A 67 12.20 -10.51 11.40
C THR A 67 12.80 -9.12 11.68
N ALA A 68 13.99 -8.85 11.17
CA ALA A 68 14.63 -7.54 11.34
C ALA A 68 13.80 -6.41 10.73
N VAL A 69 13.26 -6.64 9.54
CA VAL A 69 12.39 -5.66 8.86
C VAL A 69 11.08 -5.49 9.61
N SER A 70 10.51 -6.57 10.15
CA SER A 70 9.29 -6.50 10.95
C SER A 70 9.46 -5.62 12.18
N LEU A 71 10.59 -5.73 12.87
CA LEU A 71 10.91 -4.87 14.02
C LEU A 71 11.08 -3.41 13.60
N LEU A 72 11.70 -3.18 12.44
CA LEU A 72 11.85 -1.84 11.89
C LEU A 72 10.49 -1.21 11.57
N ILE A 73 9.58 -1.96 10.95
CA ILE A 73 8.23 -1.50 10.63
C ILE A 73 7.47 -1.15 11.90
N ARG A 74 7.56 -1.98 12.93
CA ARG A 74 6.91 -1.73 14.22
C ARG A 74 7.39 -0.41 14.82
N GLY A 75 8.70 -0.17 14.82
CA GLY A 75 9.26 1.07 15.33
C GLY A 75 8.81 2.29 14.54
N VAL A 76 8.78 2.20 13.22
CA VAL A 76 8.30 3.28 12.35
C VAL A 76 6.82 3.57 12.58
N VAL A 77 5.98 2.55 12.69
CA VAL A 77 4.55 2.70 12.94
C VAL A 77 4.30 3.39 14.27
N GLU A 78 4.98 2.97 15.33
CA GLU A 78 4.87 3.60 16.65
C GLU A 78 5.27 5.08 16.61
N HIS A 79 6.35 5.39 15.89
CA HIS A 79 6.86 6.76 15.77
C HIS A 79 5.95 7.65 14.92
N LEU A 80 5.33 7.11 13.87
CA LEU A 80 4.51 7.85 12.92
C LEU A 80 3.01 7.76 13.18
N GLN A 81 2.60 7.22 14.32
CA GLN A 81 1.19 6.95 14.62
C GLN A 81 0.27 8.15 14.38
N ASN A 82 0.73 9.36 14.70
CA ASN A 82 -0.04 10.59 14.49
C ASN A 82 0.14 11.21 13.10
N LYS A 83 1.04 10.65 12.28
CA LYS A 83 1.36 11.19 10.94
C LYS A 83 0.93 10.25 9.81
N MET A 84 0.30 9.12 10.15
CA MET A 84 -0.20 8.21 9.14
C MET A 84 -1.31 8.87 8.33
N PRO A 85 -1.36 8.64 7.01
CA PRO A 85 -2.45 9.14 6.18
C PRO A 85 -3.80 8.65 6.70
N HIS A 86 -4.82 9.49 6.60
CA HIS A 86 -6.18 9.09 6.95
C HIS A 86 -6.61 7.89 6.11
N GLY A 87 -7.19 6.89 6.77
CA GLY A 87 -7.68 5.70 6.11
C GLY A 87 -6.68 4.56 6.03
N ILE A 88 -5.44 4.76 6.44
CA ILE A 88 -4.44 3.67 6.45
C ILE A 88 -4.23 3.20 7.89
N GLU A 89 -4.44 1.91 8.12
CA GLU A 89 -4.22 1.27 9.42
C GLU A 89 -3.20 0.15 9.24
N VAL A 90 -2.12 0.21 10.00
CA VAL A 90 -1.09 -0.84 10.00
C VAL A 90 -1.17 -1.60 11.32
N LYS A 91 -1.25 -2.93 11.23
CA LYS A 91 -1.27 -3.84 12.38
C LYS A 91 -0.02 -4.71 12.35
N PRO A 92 1.10 -4.25 12.93
CA PRO A 92 2.39 -4.95 12.84
C PRO A 92 2.36 -6.35 13.44
N ASP A 93 1.59 -6.56 14.50
CA ASP A 93 1.50 -7.86 15.17
C ASP A 93 0.90 -8.94 14.28
N ASP A 94 -0.05 -8.55 13.42
CA ASP A 94 -0.74 -9.45 12.50
C ASP A 94 -0.15 -9.40 11.09
N LYS A 95 0.82 -8.52 10.85
CA LYS A 95 1.37 -8.24 9.51
C LYS A 95 0.27 -7.90 8.52
N ARG A 96 -0.62 -6.98 8.90
CA ARG A 96 -1.76 -6.55 8.11
C ARG A 96 -1.76 -5.05 7.91
N VAL A 97 -2.28 -4.64 6.76
CA VAL A 97 -2.54 -3.24 6.45
C VAL A 97 -3.96 -3.16 5.91
N ASN A 98 -4.75 -2.26 6.48
CA ASN A 98 -6.10 -2.00 6.00
C ASN A 98 -6.16 -0.59 5.43
N ALA A 99 -6.67 -0.47 4.22
CA ALA A 99 -6.92 0.82 3.59
C ALA A 99 -8.43 1.05 3.55
N TYR A 100 -8.90 2.04 4.31
CA TYR A 100 -10.31 2.42 4.37
C TYR A 100 -10.54 3.51 3.34
N LEU A 101 -11.04 3.14 2.17
CA LEU A 101 -11.16 4.03 1.03
C LEU A 101 -12.12 5.19 1.28
N ASP A 102 -13.16 4.97 2.09
CA ASP A 102 -14.13 6.00 2.47
C ASP A 102 -13.55 7.08 3.39
N ARG A 103 -12.39 6.83 3.99
CA ARG A 103 -11.68 7.78 4.84
C ARG A 103 -10.60 8.56 4.10
N ILE A 104 -10.37 8.22 2.83
CA ILE A 104 -9.42 8.95 1.98
C ILE A 104 -10.21 10.07 1.30
N ASP A 105 -9.88 11.33 1.64
CA ASP A 105 -10.65 12.50 1.22
C ASP A 105 -10.90 12.57 -0.28
N LYS A 106 -9.91 12.20 -1.09
CA LYS A 106 -10.02 12.24 -2.55
C LYS A 106 -10.97 11.18 -3.11
N LEU A 107 -11.21 10.10 -2.39
CA LEU A 107 -12.05 8.97 -2.84
C LEU A 107 -13.45 8.99 -2.24
N LYS A 108 -13.63 9.68 -1.14
CA LYS A 108 -14.86 9.70 -0.36
C LYS A 108 -16.10 10.01 -1.22
N ASN A 109 -16.04 11.03 -2.06
CA ASN A 109 -17.17 11.43 -2.88
C ASN A 109 -17.45 10.43 -4.02
N ALA A 110 -16.40 9.83 -4.57
CA ALA A 110 -16.54 8.84 -5.64
C ALA A 110 -17.24 7.58 -5.16
N LEU A 111 -17.05 7.19 -3.90
CA LEU A 111 -17.64 5.98 -3.33
C LEU A 111 -19.16 6.07 -3.13
N ASP A 112 -19.76 7.25 -3.28
CA ASP A 112 -21.20 7.38 -3.31
C ASP A 112 -21.81 6.80 -4.61
N TYR A 113 -21.01 6.66 -5.66
CA TYR A 113 -21.47 6.24 -7.00
C TYR A 113 -20.88 4.91 -7.45
N VAL A 114 -19.74 4.51 -6.91
CA VAL A 114 -19.02 3.30 -7.30
C VAL A 114 -18.55 2.55 -6.07
N ALA A 115 -18.39 1.23 -6.22
CA ALA A 115 -17.79 0.39 -5.20
C ALA A 115 -16.54 -0.29 -5.75
N PRO A 116 -15.43 -0.33 -5.03
CA PRO A 116 -14.25 -1.06 -5.46
C PRO A 116 -14.54 -2.56 -5.45
N THR A 117 -14.11 -3.26 -6.49
CA THR A 117 -14.36 -4.69 -6.67
C THR A 117 -13.10 -5.52 -6.64
N ASP A 118 -11.97 -4.99 -7.08
CA ASP A 118 -10.74 -5.75 -7.16
C ASP A 118 -9.51 -4.83 -7.19
N LEU A 119 -8.39 -5.35 -6.70
CA LEU A 119 -7.08 -4.70 -6.78
C LEU A 119 -6.08 -5.73 -7.29
N THR A 120 -5.46 -5.43 -8.41
CA THR A 120 -4.50 -6.32 -9.05
C THR A 120 -3.23 -5.59 -9.44
N PHE A 121 -2.17 -6.36 -9.68
CA PHE A 121 -0.87 -5.84 -10.08
C PHE A 121 -0.50 -6.38 -11.46
N THR A 122 -0.05 -5.50 -12.33
CA THR A 122 0.58 -5.86 -13.60
C THR A 122 2.09 -5.64 -13.48
N ASP A 123 2.82 -5.88 -14.54
CA ASP A 123 4.28 -5.67 -14.52
C ASP A 123 4.67 -4.20 -14.31
N GLU A 124 3.79 -3.26 -14.63
CA GLU A 124 4.10 -1.83 -14.60
C GLU A 124 3.12 -0.99 -13.78
N GLU A 125 1.97 -1.54 -13.41
CA GLU A 125 0.89 -0.74 -12.83
C GLU A 125 0.11 -1.47 -11.75
N VAL A 126 -0.47 -0.67 -10.86
CA VAL A 126 -1.51 -1.11 -9.92
C VAL A 126 -2.86 -0.81 -10.57
N CYS A 127 -3.76 -1.79 -10.59
CA CYS A 127 -5.08 -1.66 -11.20
C CYS A 127 -6.16 -1.81 -10.12
N LEU A 128 -6.99 -0.79 -9.98
CA LEU A 128 -8.14 -0.81 -9.08
C LEU A 128 -9.41 -0.83 -9.93
N SER A 129 -10.22 -1.87 -9.74
CA SER A 129 -11.48 -2.05 -10.47
C SER A 129 -12.66 -1.59 -9.64
N PHE A 130 -13.67 -1.05 -10.30
CA PHE A 130 -14.89 -0.53 -9.68
C PHE A 130 -16.13 -1.04 -10.40
N ALA A 131 -17.23 -1.10 -9.66
CA ALA A 131 -18.56 -1.31 -10.23
C ALA A 131 -19.47 -0.12 -9.86
N LEU A 132 -20.43 0.18 -10.71
CA LEU A 132 -21.45 1.19 -10.40
C LEU A 132 -22.39 0.66 -9.31
N LEU A 133 -22.75 1.51 -8.40
CA LEU A 133 -23.73 1.20 -7.36
C LEU A 133 -25.15 1.23 -7.91
#